data_f82d679098a87fc0d3cbe97d4599a127
#
_entry.id   f82d679098a87fc0d3cbe97d4599a127
#
_cell.length_a   1.000
_cell.length_b   1.000
_cell.length_c   1.000
_cell.angle_alpha   90.00
_cell.angle_beta   90.00
_cell.angle_gamma   90.00
#
_symmetry.space_group_name_H-M   'P 1'
#
loop_
_entity.id
_entity.type
_entity.pdbx_description
1 polymer ?
#
loop_
_entity_poly.entity_id
_entity_poly.type
_entity_poly.pdbx_seq_one_letter_code
_entity_poly.pdbx_strand_id
1 'polypeptide(L)'
;LTGYEDAIDETARLTDRRAERSEEERQRLDDILQRLESRLRGEPTVTVTYFRPDPRKEGGAYLQHTGALHAIDRANRRLVFRDKWAVEMEDVYDVTEQKNHLP
;
A
#
# COMPACT_ATOMS: atom_id res chain seq x y z
N LEU A 1 7.56 1.50 -23.57
CA LEU A 1 7.35 1.56 -22.16
C LEU A 1 8.32 2.49 -21.53
N THR A 2 7.93 3.03 -20.46
CA THR A 2 8.71 4.06 -19.83
C THR A 2 9.35 3.53 -18.56
N GLY A 3 10.22 4.31 -17.99
CA GLY A 3 10.85 3.92 -16.76
C GLY A 3 9.87 3.72 -15.65
N TYR A 4 8.81 4.48 -15.67
CA TYR A 4 7.80 4.32 -14.69
C TYR A 4 7.19 2.93 -14.76
N GLU A 5 6.95 2.48 -15.96
CA GLU A 5 6.38 1.15 -16.13
C GLU A 5 7.38 0.09 -15.78
N ASP A 6 8.64 0.39 -15.93
CA ASP A 6 9.63 -0.58 -15.56
C ASP A 6 9.59 -0.91 -14.10
N ALA A 7 9.36 0.09 -13.27
CA ALA A 7 9.27 -0.18 -11.86
C ALA A 7 8.09 -1.06 -11.56
N ILE A 8 7.00 -0.84 -12.24
CA ILE A 8 5.84 -1.66 -12.04
C ILE A 8 6.09 -3.06 -12.54
N ASP A 9 6.81 -3.17 -13.65
CA ASP A 9 7.10 -4.47 -14.19
C ASP A 9 7.89 -5.32 -13.23
N GLU A 10 8.84 -4.70 -12.55
CA GLU A 10 9.61 -5.46 -11.61
C GLU A 10 8.74 -6.03 -10.51
N THR A 11 7.83 -5.22 -10.04
CA THR A 11 6.92 -5.68 -9.02
C THR A 11 6.00 -6.75 -9.58
N ALA A 12 5.53 -6.54 -10.79
CA ALA A 12 4.57 -7.44 -11.38
C ALA A 12 5.16 -8.81 -11.65
N ARG A 13 6.46 -8.89 -11.78
CA ARG A 13 7.04 -10.20 -12.01
C ARG A 13 6.97 -11.09 -10.80
N LEU A 14 6.68 -10.53 -9.66
CA LEU A 14 6.50 -11.32 -8.47
C LEU A 14 5.09 -11.88 -8.48
N THR A 15 4.88 -12.85 -9.32
CA THR A 15 3.54 -13.38 -9.50
C THR A 15 3.30 -14.56 -8.62
N ASP A 16 3.81 -14.52 -7.45
CA ASP A 16 3.65 -15.62 -6.53
C ASP A 16 2.42 -15.46 -5.70
N ARG A 17 2.28 -16.35 -4.75
CA ARG A 17 1.18 -16.25 -3.83
C ARG A 17 1.37 -15.07 -2.93
N ARG A 18 0.26 -14.62 -2.36
CA ARG A 18 0.32 -13.59 -1.35
C ARG A 18 1.18 -14.09 -0.21
N ALA A 19 2.16 -13.31 0.16
CA ALA A 19 3.05 -13.68 1.23
C ALA A 19 2.34 -13.56 2.55
N GLU A 20 2.57 -14.53 3.42
CA GLU A 20 2.05 -14.43 4.77
C GLU A 20 3.00 -13.62 5.59
N ARG A 21 2.47 -12.78 6.42
CA ARG A 21 3.30 -11.92 7.24
C ARG A 21 3.43 -12.49 8.63
N SER A 22 4.60 -12.31 9.19
CA SER A 22 4.82 -12.71 10.56
C SER A 22 4.06 -11.79 11.50
N GLU A 23 3.99 -12.19 12.74
CA GLU A 23 3.35 -11.38 13.75
C GLU A 23 4.05 -10.04 13.88
N GLU A 24 5.37 -10.04 13.79
CA GLU A 24 6.13 -8.82 13.89
C GLU A 24 5.84 -7.88 12.74
N GLU A 25 5.71 -8.43 11.55
CA GLU A 25 5.41 -7.60 10.40
C GLU A 25 4.02 -7.01 10.49
N ARG A 26 3.08 -7.76 10.99
CA ARG A 26 1.74 -7.24 11.17
C ARG A 26 1.72 -6.12 12.20
N GLN A 27 2.48 -6.32 13.28
CA GLN A 27 2.54 -5.33 14.33
C GLN A 27 3.17 -4.05 13.80
N ARG A 28 4.21 -4.18 13.00
CA ARG A 28 4.86 -3.02 12.43
C ARG A 28 3.92 -2.24 11.54
N LEU A 29 3.15 -2.94 10.73
CA LEU A 29 2.20 -2.29 9.87
C LEU A 29 1.13 -1.57 10.67
N ASP A 30 0.66 -2.21 11.72
CA ASP A 30 -0.35 -1.60 12.56
C ASP A 30 0.19 -0.34 13.22
N ASP A 31 1.43 -0.36 13.66
CA ASP A 31 2.05 0.81 14.25
C ASP A 31 2.16 1.95 13.25
N ILE A 32 2.53 1.63 12.03
CA ILE A 32 2.62 2.65 10.99
C ILE A 32 1.25 3.27 10.75
N LEU A 33 0.23 2.44 10.67
CA LEU A 33 -1.11 2.95 10.42
C LEU A 33 -1.60 3.81 11.57
N GLN A 34 -1.27 3.46 12.79
CA GLN A 34 -1.65 4.26 13.92
C GLN A 34 -1.00 5.63 13.86
N ARG A 35 0.27 5.68 13.51
CA ARG A 35 0.96 6.95 13.39
C ARG A 35 0.37 7.81 12.30
N LEU A 36 0.04 7.18 11.18
CA LEU A 36 -0.55 7.93 10.09
C LEU A 36 -1.92 8.43 10.43
N GLU A 37 -2.66 7.63 11.20
CA GLU A 37 -4.00 8.03 11.60
C GLU A 37 -3.98 9.30 12.41
N SER A 38 -2.98 9.46 13.24
CA SER A 38 -2.88 10.66 14.06
C SER A 38 -2.51 11.88 13.25
N ARG A 39 -2.09 11.71 12.01
CA ARG A 39 -1.71 12.82 11.15
C ARG A 39 -2.54 12.93 9.90
N LEU A 40 -3.69 12.28 9.88
CA LEU A 40 -4.51 12.25 8.68
C LEU A 40 -4.98 13.63 8.23
N ARG A 41 -5.08 14.56 9.15
CA ARG A 41 -5.50 15.90 8.77
C ARG A 41 -4.61 16.50 7.71
N GLY A 42 -3.33 16.18 7.77
CA GLY A 42 -2.40 16.69 6.79
C GLY A 42 -2.34 15.87 5.53
N GLU A 43 -3.10 14.80 5.47
CA GLU A 43 -3.14 13.91 4.33
C GLU A 43 -1.72 13.55 3.90
N PRO A 44 -1.00 12.82 4.74
CA PRO A 44 0.39 12.49 4.45
C PRO A 44 0.51 11.69 3.17
N THR A 45 1.58 11.94 2.44
CA THR A 45 1.84 11.17 1.22
C THR A 45 2.50 9.87 1.61
N VAL A 46 1.94 8.78 1.15
CA VAL A 46 2.47 7.47 1.48
C VAL A 46 2.53 6.61 0.23
N THR A 47 3.39 5.62 0.28
CA THR A 47 3.46 4.60 -0.75
C THR A 47 3.00 3.29 -0.14
N VAL A 48 1.99 2.71 -0.76
CA VAL A 48 1.44 1.44 -0.30
C VAL A 48 1.87 0.36 -1.27
N THR A 49 2.44 -0.70 -0.74
CA THR A 49 2.71 -1.90 -1.51
C THR A 49 1.58 -2.87 -1.22
N TYR A 50 0.92 -3.34 -2.25
CA TYR A 50 -0.25 -4.17 -2.06
C TYR A 50 -0.25 -5.31 -3.06
N PHE A 51 -1.00 -6.34 -2.72
CA PHE A 51 -1.10 -7.52 -3.56
C PHE A 51 -2.35 -7.44 -4.41
N ARG A 52 -2.19 -7.70 -5.69
CA ARG A 52 -3.33 -7.76 -6.60
C ARG A 52 -3.43 -9.15 -7.16
N PRO A 53 -4.48 -9.89 -6.83
CA PRO A 53 -4.62 -11.24 -7.36
C PRO A 53 -4.83 -11.23 -8.86
N ASP A 54 -4.33 -12.27 -9.49
CA ASP A 54 -4.52 -12.43 -10.92
C ASP A 54 -5.90 -13.01 -11.14
N PRO A 55 -6.75 -12.37 -11.93
CA PRO A 55 -8.10 -12.91 -12.13
C PRO A 55 -8.14 -14.17 -12.96
N ARG A 56 -7.07 -14.51 -13.64
CA ARG A 56 -7.09 -15.65 -14.54
C ARG A 56 -6.36 -16.86 -14.03
N LYS A 57 -5.48 -16.69 -13.09
CA LYS A 57 -4.70 -17.81 -12.59
C LYS A 57 -4.31 -17.53 -11.17
N GLU A 58 -3.76 -18.53 -10.53
CA GLU A 58 -3.35 -18.38 -9.17
C GLU A 58 -2.22 -17.40 -9.07
N GLY A 59 -2.07 -16.82 -7.90
CA GLY A 59 -1.03 -15.87 -7.66
C GLY A 59 -1.49 -14.47 -7.96
N GLY A 60 -0.55 -13.63 -8.30
CA GLY A 60 -0.85 -12.25 -8.57
C GLY A 60 0.43 -11.45 -8.59
N ALA A 61 0.34 -10.17 -8.24
CA ALA A 61 1.49 -9.30 -8.30
C ALA A 61 1.46 -8.32 -7.15
N TYR A 62 2.64 -7.90 -6.73
CA TYR A 62 2.76 -6.82 -5.76
C TYR A 62 2.96 -5.54 -6.53
N LEU A 63 2.12 -4.57 -6.21
CA LEU A 63 2.16 -3.28 -6.89
C LEU A 63 2.30 -2.19 -5.85
N GLN A 64 2.55 -0.98 -6.32
CA GLN A 64 2.69 0.15 -5.42
C GLN A 64 1.81 1.30 -5.87
N HIS A 65 1.31 2.02 -4.90
CA HIS A 65 0.52 3.21 -5.17
C HIS A 65 0.99 4.31 -4.22
N THR A 66 1.30 5.47 -4.76
CA THR A 66 1.76 6.60 -3.98
C THR A 66 0.76 7.74 -4.09
N GLY A 67 0.40 8.30 -2.97
CA GLY A 67 -0.52 9.42 -2.98
C GLY A 67 -0.80 9.91 -1.59
N ALA A 68 -1.65 10.90 -1.50
CA ALA A 68 -2.03 11.46 -0.20
C ALA A 68 -3.09 10.57 0.43
N LEU A 69 -2.82 10.14 1.64
CA LEU A 69 -3.74 9.29 2.36
C LEU A 69 -4.83 10.16 2.96
N HIS A 70 -6.06 9.86 2.61
CA HIS A 70 -7.19 10.67 3.06
C HIS A 70 -7.86 10.09 4.30
N ALA A 71 -8.04 8.79 4.33
CA ALA A 71 -8.75 8.19 5.44
C ALA A 71 -8.31 6.75 5.66
N ILE A 72 -8.38 6.32 6.90
CA ILE A 72 -8.20 4.92 7.24
C ILE A 72 -9.56 4.45 7.71
N ASP A 73 -10.22 3.71 6.85
CA ASP A 73 -11.59 3.27 7.12
C ASP A 73 -11.54 1.94 7.84
N ARG A 74 -11.59 2.01 9.16
CA ARG A 74 -11.48 0.79 9.93
C ARG A 74 -12.72 -0.07 9.85
N ALA A 75 -13.88 0.56 9.67
CA ALA A 75 -15.10 -0.19 9.59
C ALA A 75 -15.12 -1.09 8.36
N ASN A 76 -14.65 -0.58 7.25
CA ASN A 76 -14.59 -1.36 6.01
C ASN A 76 -13.20 -1.92 5.75
N ARG A 77 -12.26 -1.65 6.65
CA ARG A 77 -10.90 -2.16 6.57
C ARG A 77 -10.24 -1.79 5.26
N ARG A 78 -10.22 -0.51 4.97
CA ARG A 78 -9.63 0.00 3.75
C ARG A 78 -8.84 1.26 4.01
N LEU A 79 -7.85 1.49 3.15
CA LEU A 79 -7.15 2.77 3.10
C LEU A 79 -7.71 3.53 1.91
N VAL A 80 -8.07 4.77 2.12
CA VAL A 80 -8.66 5.59 1.07
C VAL A 80 -7.76 6.77 0.81
N PHE A 81 -7.42 6.97 -0.44
CA PHE A 81 -6.53 8.04 -0.84
C PHE A 81 -7.33 9.23 -1.39
N ARG A 82 -6.67 10.35 -1.43
CA ARG A 82 -7.31 11.58 -1.87
C ARG A 82 -7.79 11.48 -3.31
N ASP A 83 -7.10 10.72 -4.13
CA ASP A 83 -7.49 10.54 -5.52
C ASP A 83 -8.61 9.51 -5.64
N LYS A 84 -9.19 9.10 -4.51
CA LYS A 84 -10.30 8.17 -4.44
C LYS A 84 -9.89 6.73 -4.67
N TRP A 85 -8.61 6.48 -4.81
CA TRP A 85 -8.13 5.11 -4.88
C TRP A 85 -8.21 4.50 -3.49
N ALA A 86 -8.61 3.26 -3.41
CA ALA A 86 -8.72 2.59 -2.12
C ALA A 86 -8.18 1.19 -2.22
N VAL A 87 -7.71 0.67 -1.10
CA VAL A 87 -7.17 -0.67 -1.07
C VAL A 87 -7.62 -1.34 0.24
N GLU A 88 -7.91 -2.63 0.15
CA GLU A 88 -8.28 -3.40 1.33
C GLU A 88 -7.07 -3.58 2.22
N MET A 89 -7.26 -3.44 3.52
CA MET A 89 -6.14 -3.59 4.43
C MET A 89 -5.51 -4.96 4.35
N GLU A 90 -6.31 -5.98 4.09
CA GLU A 90 -5.73 -7.32 4.02
C GLU A 90 -4.87 -7.51 2.80
N ASP A 91 -4.97 -6.64 1.81
CA ASP A 91 -4.12 -6.71 0.64
C ASP A 91 -2.87 -5.87 0.79
N VAL A 92 -2.78 -5.07 1.82
CA VAL A 92 -1.64 -4.20 2.02
C VAL A 92 -0.47 -4.99 2.56
N TYR A 93 0.66 -4.92 1.86
CA TYR A 93 1.85 -5.60 2.31
C TYR A 93 2.73 -4.67 3.12
N ASP A 94 2.83 -3.41 2.72
CA ASP A 94 3.68 -2.46 3.41
C ASP A 94 3.21 -1.05 3.12
N VAL A 95 3.50 -0.14 4.04
CA VAL A 95 3.18 1.27 3.88
C VAL A 95 4.40 2.06 4.30
N THR A 96 4.82 2.97 3.44
CA THR A 96 5.96 3.82 3.72
C THR A 96 5.55 5.26 3.56
N GLU A 97 5.79 6.06 4.57
CA GLU A 97 5.47 7.46 4.48
C GLU A 97 6.56 8.18 3.70
N GLN A 98 6.15 8.97 2.73
CA GLN A 98 7.08 9.77 1.96
C GLN A 98 7.38 11.02 2.75
N LYS A 99 8.63 11.23 3.04
CA LYS A 99 9.00 12.46 3.68
C LYS A 99 9.32 13.47 2.62
N ASN A 100 8.62 14.54 2.69
CA ASN A 100 8.82 15.56 1.71
C ASN A 100 9.81 16.55 2.26
N HIS A 101 11.01 16.45 1.82
CA HIS A 101 12.03 17.29 2.33
C HIS A 101 12.33 18.46 1.50
N LEU A 102 11.38 18.96 0.86
CA LEU A 102 11.70 20.08 0.05
C LEU A 102 12.27 21.15 0.83
N PRO A 103 13.35 21.64 0.43
CA PRO A 103 13.99 22.74 1.09
C PRO A 103 13.16 23.97 0.98
#